data_fa55e77c988b50bcdb1bd3418443369f
#
_entry.id   fa55e77c988b50bcdb1bd3418443369f
#
_cell.length_a   1.000
_cell.length_b   1.000
_cell.length_c   1.000
_cell.angle_alpha   90.00
_cell.angle_beta   90.00
_cell.angle_gamma   90.00
#
_symmetry.space_group_name_H-M   'P 1'
#
loop_
_entity.id
_entity.type
_entity.pdbx_description
1 polymer ?
#
loop_
_entity_poly.entity_id
_entity_poly.type
_entity_poly.pdbx_seq_one_letter_code
_entity_poly.pdbx_strand_id
1 'polypeptide(L)'
;MKLSADDFIRLLGKPHTDNDVNSLTLSLGIKNQDIRLKRGEYSVNFTVYPSGVELVFSDPADFLTAETLKEGVLIFSTVFFYGDSSHEYTEFKGTLPADLAFTLPRNKVRQILGSTEFSSPILPIDRWKWRKLKLAIDFTEDESQIASISVGYPKTD
;
A
#
# COMPACT_ATOMS: atom_id res chain seq x y z
N MET A 1 15.28 -2.07 -13.64
CA MET A 1 15.06 -3.10 -12.59
C MET A 1 13.59 -3.14 -12.20
N LYS A 2 13.04 -4.33 -12.18
CA LYS A 2 11.63 -4.52 -11.84
C LYS A 2 11.45 -4.59 -10.32
N LEU A 3 10.62 -3.72 -9.76
CA LEU A 3 10.34 -3.73 -8.33
C LEU A 3 9.31 -4.82 -8.00
N SER A 4 9.50 -5.49 -6.86
CA SER A 4 8.52 -6.41 -6.29
C SER A 4 7.74 -5.70 -5.20
N ALA A 5 6.60 -6.27 -4.78
CA ALA A 5 5.84 -5.73 -3.66
C ALA A 5 6.69 -5.65 -2.38
N ASP A 6 7.56 -6.63 -2.15
CA ASP A 6 8.42 -6.65 -0.96
C ASP A 6 9.39 -5.47 -0.91
N ASP A 7 9.80 -4.92 -2.06
CA ASP A 7 10.65 -3.72 -2.09
C ASP A 7 9.96 -2.51 -1.45
N PHE A 8 8.63 -2.47 -1.51
CA PHE A 8 7.82 -1.43 -0.86
C PHE A 8 7.49 -1.82 0.58
N ILE A 9 7.02 -3.05 0.78
CA ILE A 9 6.44 -3.51 2.05
C ILE A 9 7.47 -3.46 3.19
N ARG A 10 8.72 -3.82 2.92
CA ARG A 10 9.79 -3.79 3.93
C ARG A 10 10.08 -2.39 4.45
N LEU A 11 9.67 -1.35 3.73
CA LEU A 11 9.91 0.05 4.10
C LEU A 11 8.73 0.69 4.83
N LEU A 12 7.59 0.01 4.93
CA LEU A 12 6.41 0.54 5.62
C LEU A 12 6.75 0.82 7.09
N GLY A 13 6.28 1.96 7.57
CA GLY A 13 6.54 2.44 8.92
C GLY A 13 7.81 3.26 9.06
N LYS A 14 8.65 3.30 8.04
CA LYS A 14 9.89 4.09 8.07
C LYS A 14 9.59 5.55 7.69
N PRO A 15 10.39 6.50 8.21
CA PRO A 15 10.23 7.90 7.86
C PRO A 15 10.59 8.16 6.40
N HIS A 16 9.97 9.18 5.79
CA HIS A 16 10.26 9.53 4.40
C HIS A 16 11.70 10.02 4.21
N THR A 17 12.37 10.38 5.29
CA THR A 17 13.79 10.80 5.29
C THR A 17 14.76 9.63 5.34
N ASP A 18 14.26 8.41 5.56
CA ASP A 18 15.09 7.20 5.52
C ASP A 18 15.75 7.04 4.15
N ASN A 19 17.01 6.64 4.13
CA ASN A 19 17.78 6.53 2.88
C ASN A 19 17.14 5.56 1.88
N ASP A 20 16.63 4.42 2.35
CA ASP A 20 16.03 3.42 1.46
C ASP A 20 14.68 3.89 0.94
N VAL A 21 13.89 4.57 1.78
CA VAL A 21 12.62 5.17 1.34
C VAL A 21 12.90 6.25 0.31
N ASN A 22 13.88 7.11 0.55
CA ASN A 22 14.24 8.16 -0.39
C ASN A 22 14.73 7.60 -1.73
N SER A 23 15.51 6.53 -1.69
CA SER A 23 15.97 5.86 -2.93
C SER A 23 14.81 5.30 -3.72
N LEU A 24 13.84 4.69 -3.04
CA LEU A 24 12.63 4.15 -3.68
C LEU A 24 11.81 5.26 -4.33
N THR A 25 11.53 6.33 -3.59
CA THR A 25 10.69 7.43 -4.09
C THR A 25 11.35 8.12 -5.27
N LEU A 26 12.67 8.36 -5.21
CA LEU A 26 13.41 8.96 -6.32
C LEU A 26 13.35 8.09 -7.57
N SER A 27 13.44 6.77 -7.42
CA SER A 27 13.35 5.84 -8.56
C SER A 27 11.99 5.90 -9.24
N LEU A 28 10.96 6.35 -8.52
CA LEU A 28 9.60 6.50 -9.05
C LEU A 28 9.30 7.93 -9.51
N GLY A 29 10.27 8.83 -9.45
CA GLY A 29 10.10 10.22 -9.84
C GLY A 29 9.45 11.09 -8.77
N ILE A 30 9.40 10.64 -7.53
CA ILE A 30 8.85 11.40 -6.40
C ILE A 30 10.01 12.11 -5.69
N LYS A 31 9.94 13.43 -5.63
CA LYS A 31 10.96 14.23 -4.96
C LYS A 31 10.69 14.29 -3.46
N ASN A 32 11.71 14.12 -2.65
CA ASN A 32 11.58 14.13 -1.19
C ASN A 32 10.94 15.42 -0.67
N GLN A 33 11.28 16.56 -1.27
CA GLN A 33 10.73 17.87 -0.90
C GLN A 33 9.22 17.98 -1.10
N ASP A 34 8.64 17.13 -1.94
CA ASP A 34 7.18 17.11 -2.19
C ASP A 34 6.43 16.25 -1.17
N ILE A 35 7.16 15.47 -0.36
CA ILE A 35 6.56 14.62 0.68
C ILE A 35 6.33 15.46 1.92
N ARG A 36 5.22 16.20 1.91
CA ARG A 36 4.82 17.11 2.99
C ARG A 36 3.32 17.25 3.04
N LEU A 37 2.80 17.53 4.20
CA LEU A 37 1.37 17.79 4.39
C LEU A 37 1.06 19.24 4.12
N LYS A 38 -0.08 19.49 3.50
CA LYS A 38 -0.70 20.81 3.44
C LYS A 38 -1.52 21.00 4.70
N ARG A 39 -1.88 22.26 4.98
CA ARG A 39 -2.68 22.59 6.17
C ARG A 39 -3.97 21.79 6.21
N GLY A 40 -4.21 21.11 7.31
CA GLY A 40 -5.42 20.31 7.53
C GLY A 40 -5.36 18.89 7.00
N GLU A 41 -4.27 18.50 6.34
CA GLU A 41 -4.10 17.12 5.85
C GLU A 41 -3.41 16.26 6.90
N TYR A 42 -3.75 14.95 6.89
CA TYR A 42 -3.10 13.94 7.73
C TYR A 42 -2.22 13.00 6.92
N SER A 43 -2.40 13.00 5.60
CA SER A 43 -1.62 12.16 4.69
C SER A 43 -1.50 12.80 3.32
N VAL A 44 -0.52 12.36 2.55
CA VAL A 44 -0.32 12.75 1.16
C VAL A 44 -0.09 11.50 0.33
N ASN A 45 -0.73 11.44 -0.85
CA ASN A 45 -0.67 10.30 -1.74
C ASN A 45 0.11 10.66 -3.00
N PHE A 46 0.93 9.72 -3.46
CA PHE A 46 1.66 9.84 -4.72
C PHE A 46 1.25 8.69 -5.63
N THR A 47 0.59 9.04 -6.71
CA THR A 47 0.08 8.10 -7.70
C THR A 47 1.11 7.96 -8.83
N VAL A 48 1.62 6.75 -9.04
CA VAL A 48 2.60 6.49 -10.08
C VAL A 48 1.95 5.59 -11.12
N TYR A 49 1.19 6.21 -12.03
CA TYR A 49 0.37 5.49 -13.02
C TYR A 49 1.16 4.49 -13.88
N PRO A 50 2.34 4.84 -14.43
CA PRO A 50 3.08 3.88 -15.28
C PRO A 50 3.60 2.65 -14.54
N SER A 51 3.74 2.74 -13.21
CA SER A 51 4.24 1.63 -12.39
C SER A 51 3.13 0.84 -11.71
N GLY A 52 1.89 1.33 -11.78
CA GLY A 52 0.75 0.66 -11.15
C GLY A 52 0.77 0.69 -9.63
N VAL A 53 1.37 1.72 -9.03
CA VAL A 53 1.46 1.84 -7.57
C VAL A 53 1.01 3.21 -7.09
N GLU A 54 0.57 3.26 -5.85
CA GLU A 54 0.31 4.51 -5.14
C GLU A 54 0.93 4.41 -3.75
N LEU A 55 1.69 5.43 -3.36
CA LEU A 55 2.35 5.50 -2.05
C LEU A 55 1.65 6.53 -1.19
N VAL A 56 1.44 6.21 0.08
CA VAL A 56 0.84 7.11 1.06
C VAL A 56 1.83 7.39 2.17
N PHE A 57 2.03 8.67 2.47
CA PHE A 57 2.85 9.13 3.59
C PHE A 57 1.94 9.85 4.56
N SER A 58 2.06 9.54 5.84
CA SER A 58 1.13 9.99 6.88
C SER A 58 1.84 10.66 8.04
N ASP A 59 1.10 11.53 8.74
CA ASP A 59 1.52 12.08 10.02
C ASP A 59 1.82 10.91 10.99
N PRO A 60 2.98 10.89 11.63
CA PRO A 60 3.34 9.78 12.53
C PRO A 60 2.52 9.70 13.81
N ALA A 61 1.70 10.72 14.11
CA ALA A 61 0.93 10.77 15.36
C ALA A 61 -0.02 9.57 15.55
N ASP A 62 -0.54 9.01 14.46
CA ASP A 62 -1.48 7.88 14.51
C ASP A 62 -0.78 6.52 14.52
N PHE A 63 0.54 6.50 14.48
CA PHE A 63 1.31 5.27 14.33
C PHE A 63 2.28 5.06 15.46
N LEU A 64 2.50 3.79 15.80
CA LEU A 64 3.51 3.42 16.78
C LEU A 64 4.87 3.45 16.10
N THR A 65 5.69 4.44 16.44
CA THR A 65 7.07 4.50 15.96
C THR A 65 8.01 4.31 17.14
N ALA A 66 9.13 3.63 16.91
CA ALA A 66 10.12 3.39 17.96
C ALA A 66 10.89 4.67 18.35
N GLU A 67 10.82 5.70 17.51
CA GLU A 67 11.56 6.94 17.68
C GLU A 67 10.63 8.14 17.60
N THR A 68 10.96 9.19 18.38
CA THR A 68 10.31 10.48 18.23
C THR A 68 10.84 11.15 16.98
N LEU A 69 9.99 11.37 16.01
CA LEU A 69 10.36 12.00 14.75
C LEU A 69 10.32 13.52 14.88
N LYS A 70 11.17 14.18 14.10
CA LYS A 70 11.18 15.65 14.01
C LYS A 70 9.89 16.13 13.34
N GLU A 71 9.50 17.36 13.65
CA GLU A 71 8.35 17.98 13.02
C GLU A 71 8.49 17.99 11.50
N GLY A 72 7.42 17.69 10.81
CA GLY A 72 7.38 17.63 9.34
C GLY A 72 7.81 16.31 8.74
N VAL A 73 8.33 15.37 9.54
CA VAL A 73 8.69 14.05 9.05
C VAL A 73 7.45 13.16 9.01
N LEU A 74 7.19 12.57 7.84
CA LEU A 74 6.07 11.66 7.63
C LEU A 74 6.57 10.23 7.56
N ILE A 75 5.70 9.26 7.83
CA ILE A 75 6.03 7.85 7.66
C ILE A 75 5.41 7.32 6.37
N PHE A 76 6.09 6.36 5.75
CA PHE A 76 5.54 5.60 4.63
C PHE A 76 4.52 4.62 5.22
N SER A 77 3.23 4.93 5.03
CA SER A 77 2.16 4.25 5.77
C SER A 77 1.42 3.19 4.96
N THR A 78 1.29 3.38 3.65
CA THR A 78 0.50 2.45 2.82
C THR A 78 1.04 2.44 1.39
N VAL A 79 0.99 1.27 0.77
CA VAL A 79 1.24 1.13 -0.67
C VAL A 79 0.08 0.37 -1.31
N PHE A 80 -0.35 0.83 -2.48
CA PHE A 80 -1.37 0.18 -3.31
C PHE A 80 -0.72 -0.37 -4.56
N PHE A 81 -1.12 -1.58 -4.93
CA PHE A 81 -0.74 -2.23 -6.19
C PHE A 81 -2.00 -2.41 -7.02
N TYR A 82 -2.01 -1.86 -8.24
CA TYR A 82 -3.19 -1.84 -9.10
C TYR A 82 -3.12 -2.87 -10.19
N GLY A 83 -4.26 -3.55 -10.42
CA GLY A 83 -4.42 -4.50 -11.52
C GLY A 83 -4.92 -3.82 -12.78
N ASP A 84 -5.03 -4.60 -13.83
CA ASP A 84 -5.45 -4.14 -15.16
C ASP A 84 -6.90 -3.65 -15.21
N SER A 85 -7.73 -4.07 -14.25
CA SER A 85 -9.13 -3.63 -14.18
C SER A 85 -9.28 -2.15 -13.80
N SER A 86 -8.21 -1.52 -13.28
CA SER A 86 -8.19 -0.08 -13.03
C SER A 86 -7.76 0.62 -14.31
N HIS A 87 -8.67 1.31 -14.98
CA HIS A 87 -8.42 1.93 -16.28
C HIS A 87 -7.39 3.06 -16.26
N GLU A 88 -7.06 3.58 -15.09
CA GLU A 88 -6.13 4.71 -14.95
C GLU A 88 -4.67 4.27 -14.81
N TYR A 89 -4.45 3.04 -14.32
CA TYR A 89 -3.11 2.54 -14.01
C TYR A 89 -2.65 1.50 -15.02
N THR A 90 -1.34 1.47 -15.25
CA THR A 90 -0.71 0.30 -15.82
C THR A 90 -0.65 -0.75 -14.71
N GLU A 91 -0.97 -1.99 -15.03
CA GLU A 91 -0.91 -3.07 -14.04
C GLU A 91 0.49 -3.18 -13.44
N PHE A 92 0.55 -3.33 -12.12
CA PHE A 92 1.82 -3.59 -11.43
C PHE A 92 2.38 -4.94 -11.89
N LYS A 93 3.62 -4.95 -12.35
CA LYS A 93 4.25 -6.14 -12.98
C LYS A 93 5.15 -6.94 -12.04
N GLY A 94 5.37 -6.46 -10.82
CA GLY A 94 6.22 -7.17 -9.86
C GLY A 94 5.49 -8.32 -9.16
N THR A 95 6.23 -9.07 -8.36
CA THR A 95 5.67 -10.09 -7.50
C THR A 95 4.77 -9.45 -6.45
N LEU A 96 3.56 -9.96 -6.29
CA LEU A 96 2.56 -9.44 -5.36
C LEU A 96 2.73 -10.02 -3.95
N PRO A 97 2.11 -9.39 -2.92
CA PRO A 97 2.12 -9.95 -1.57
C PRO A 97 1.54 -11.37 -1.57
N ALA A 98 2.11 -12.25 -0.72
CA ALA A 98 1.66 -13.64 -0.56
C ALA A 98 1.62 -14.43 -1.88
N ASP A 99 2.43 -14.02 -2.87
CA ASP A 99 2.48 -14.64 -4.20
C ASP A 99 1.12 -14.65 -4.91
N LEU A 100 0.25 -13.68 -4.59
CA LEU A 100 -1.05 -13.53 -5.22
C LEU A 100 -0.90 -13.11 -6.69
N ALA A 101 -1.94 -13.34 -7.47
CA ALA A 101 -2.05 -12.87 -8.85
C ALA A 101 -3.35 -12.10 -9.00
N PHE A 102 -3.35 -11.03 -9.79
CA PHE A 102 -4.55 -10.22 -10.01
C PHE A 102 -5.71 -11.02 -10.64
N THR A 103 -5.40 -12.11 -11.31
CA THR A 103 -6.39 -12.98 -11.95
C THR A 103 -7.16 -13.90 -10.99
N LEU A 104 -6.79 -13.90 -9.70
CA LEU A 104 -7.43 -14.78 -8.71
C LEU A 104 -8.81 -14.24 -8.32
N PRO A 105 -9.84 -15.11 -8.29
CA PRO A 105 -11.14 -14.73 -7.77
C PRO A 105 -11.14 -14.69 -6.22
N ARG A 106 -12.15 -14.02 -5.67
CA ARG A 106 -12.27 -13.77 -4.23
C ARG A 106 -12.18 -15.05 -3.38
N ASN A 107 -12.87 -16.11 -3.82
CA ASN A 107 -12.87 -17.37 -3.09
C ASN A 107 -11.48 -18.03 -3.04
N LYS A 108 -10.70 -17.89 -4.09
CA LYS A 108 -9.33 -18.43 -4.13
C LYS A 108 -8.40 -17.64 -3.22
N VAL A 109 -8.53 -16.33 -3.21
CA VAL A 109 -7.75 -15.47 -2.31
C VAL A 109 -8.04 -15.84 -0.86
N ARG A 110 -9.32 -16.06 -0.51
CA ARG A 110 -9.70 -16.48 0.85
C ARG A 110 -9.13 -17.84 1.21
N GLN A 111 -9.03 -18.76 0.27
CA GLN A 111 -8.39 -20.04 0.51
C GLN A 111 -6.89 -19.90 0.82
N ILE A 112 -6.21 -18.99 0.12
CA ILE A 112 -4.77 -18.74 0.29
C ILE A 112 -4.50 -18.00 1.60
N LEU A 113 -5.26 -16.95 1.90
CA LEU A 113 -5.00 -16.06 3.04
C LEU A 113 -5.70 -16.46 4.33
N GLY A 114 -6.70 -17.32 4.24
CA GLY A 114 -7.45 -17.78 5.40
C GLY A 114 -8.53 -16.80 5.84
N SER A 115 -8.87 -16.86 7.14
CA SER A 115 -9.96 -16.04 7.70
C SER A 115 -9.69 -14.56 7.63
N THR A 116 -10.68 -13.80 7.17
CA THR A 116 -10.60 -12.34 7.08
C THR A 116 -10.73 -11.70 8.46
N GLU A 117 -10.06 -10.57 8.67
CA GLU A 117 -10.32 -9.70 9.82
C GLU A 117 -11.60 -8.91 9.62
N PHE A 118 -11.84 -8.51 8.36
CA PHE A 118 -13.02 -7.76 7.97
C PHE A 118 -13.40 -8.12 6.53
N SER A 119 -14.69 -8.28 6.29
CA SER A 119 -15.24 -8.45 4.95
C SER A 119 -16.47 -7.57 4.82
N SER A 120 -16.47 -6.68 3.81
CA SER A 120 -17.60 -5.80 3.60
C SER A 120 -18.80 -6.60 3.08
N PRO A 121 -20.01 -6.39 3.63
CA PRO A 121 -21.22 -7.03 3.11
C PRO A 121 -21.75 -6.36 1.84
N ILE A 122 -21.24 -5.18 1.48
CA ILE A 122 -21.75 -4.36 0.38
C ILE A 122 -20.73 -4.26 -0.75
N LEU A 123 -19.47 -3.99 -0.41
CA LEU A 123 -18.39 -3.81 -1.37
C LEU A 123 -17.55 -5.08 -1.48
N PRO A 124 -16.95 -5.37 -2.65
CA PRO A 124 -16.08 -6.54 -2.78
C PRO A 124 -14.69 -6.28 -2.20
N ILE A 125 -14.63 -6.06 -0.89
CA ILE A 125 -13.42 -5.74 -0.16
C ILE A 125 -13.26 -6.69 1.03
N ASP A 126 -12.08 -7.30 1.12
CA ASP A 126 -11.68 -8.12 2.27
C ASP A 126 -10.39 -7.57 2.87
N ARG A 127 -10.24 -7.71 4.19
CA ARG A 127 -9.05 -7.30 4.92
C ARG A 127 -8.54 -8.42 5.80
N TRP A 128 -7.21 -8.50 5.91
CA TRP A 128 -6.51 -9.48 6.74
C TRP A 128 -5.44 -8.81 7.57
N LYS A 129 -5.13 -9.41 8.71
CA LYS A 129 -3.85 -9.18 9.39
C LYS A 129 -2.84 -10.09 8.71
N TRP A 130 -1.75 -9.50 8.24
CA TRP A 130 -0.74 -10.24 7.47
C TRP A 130 0.64 -9.70 7.79
N ARG A 131 1.52 -10.54 8.34
CA ARG A 131 2.88 -10.13 8.74
C ARG A 131 2.88 -8.88 9.64
N LYS A 132 1.95 -8.79 10.58
CA LYS A 132 1.76 -7.63 11.48
C LYS A 132 1.39 -6.35 10.72
N LEU A 133 0.97 -6.46 9.50
CA LEU A 133 0.52 -5.35 8.63
C LEU A 133 -0.96 -5.54 8.32
N LYS A 134 -1.55 -4.53 7.70
CA LYS A 134 -2.94 -4.59 7.22
C LYS A 134 -2.93 -4.84 5.72
N LEU A 135 -3.47 -5.97 5.31
CA LEU A 135 -3.61 -6.32 3.91
C LEU A 135 -5.07 -6.15 3.52
N ALA A 136 -5.35 -5.31 2.53
CA ALA A 136 -6.69 -5.10 2.02
C ALA A 136 -6.72 -5.42 0.53
N ILE A 137 -7.75 -6.11 0.09
CA ILE A 137 -7.92 -6.47 -1.31
C ILE A 137 -9.28 -6.03 -1.78
N ASP A 138 -9.29 -5.22 -2.85
CA ASP A 138 -10.48 -4.85 -3.59
C ASP A 138 -10.59 -5.77 -4.78
N PHE A 139 -11.73 -6.42 -4.91
CA PHE A 139 -12.03 -7.26 -6.06
C PHE A 139 -12.85 -6.49 -7.09
N THR A 140 -12.90 -7.00 -8.31
CA THR A 140 -13.81 -6.46 -9.31
C THR A 140 -15.27 -6.67 -8.85
N GLU A 141 -16.20 -5.94 -9.45
CA GLU A 141 -17.60 -5.95 -9.04
C GLU A 141 -18.18 -7.37 -9.04
N ASP A 142 -17.82 -8.19 -10.03
CA ASP A 142 -18.27 -9.59 -10.13
C ASP A 142 -17.41 -10.54 -9.27
N GLU A 143 -16.41 -10.05 -8.55
CA GLU A 143 -15.52 -10.80 -7.66
C GLU A 143 -14.65 -11.85 -8.40
N SER A 144 -14.54 -11.72 -9.71
CA SER A 144 -13.81 -12.68 -10.54
C SER A 144 -12.29 -12.49 -10.53
N GLN A 145 -11.82 -11.32 -10.13
CA GLN A 145 -10.39 -11.02 -10.05
C GLN A 145 -10.11 -9.89 -9.08
N ILE A 146 -8.84 -9.69 -8.76
CA ILE A 146 -8.38 -8.62 -7.88
C ILE A 146 -8.25 -7.33 -8.68
N ALA A 147 -8.85 -6.25 -8.18
CA ALA A 147 -8.71 -4.91 -8.75
C ALA A 147 -7.49 -4.19 -8.19
N SER A 148 -7.30 -4.27 -6.86
CA SER A 148 -6.13 -3.66 -6.20
C SER A 148 -5.81 -4.37 -4.89
N ILE A 149 -4.55 -4.27 -4.49
CA ILE A 149 -4.07 -4.78 -3.20
C ILE A 149 -3.40 -3.62 -2.48
N SER A 150 -3.74 -3.41 -1.21
CA SER A 150 -3.01 -2.46 -0.39
C SER A 150 -2.41 -3.13 0.83
N VAL A 151 -1.22 -2.66 1.22
CA VAL A 151 -0.57 -3.09 2.46
C VAL A 151 -0.27 -1.84 3.26
N GLY A 152 -0.74 -1.81 4.49
CA GLY A 152 -0.61 -0.65 5.36
C GLY A 152 0.06 -0.99 6.68
N TYR A 153 0.80 0.00 7.21
CA TYR A 153 1.34 -0.06 8.55
C TYR A 153 0.19 0.14 9.54
N PRO A 154 0.10 -0.66 10.61
CA PRO A 154 -1.05 -0.56 11.51
C PRO A 154 -1.00 0.73 12.33
N LYS A 155 -2.18 1.37 12.47
CA LYS A 155 -2.34 2.51 13.36
C LYS A 155 -2.43 2.04 14.80
N THR A 156 -2.03 2.90 15.73
CA THR A 156 -2.27 2.67 17.16
C THR A 156 -3.77 2.81 17.48
N ASP A 157 -4.24 1.97 18.37
CA ASP A 157 -5.62 2.06 18.87
C ASP A 157 -5.79 3.22 19.83
#